data_f303df313b2a98b1852dc0d1abf9295b
#
_entry.id   f303df313b2a98b1852dc0d1abf9295b
#
_cell.length_a   1.000
_cell.length_b   1.000
_cell.length_c   1.000
_cell.angle_alpha   90.00
_cell.angle_beta   90.00
_cell.angle_gamma   90.00
#
_symmetry.space_group_name_H-M   'P 1'
#
loop_
_entity.id
_entity.type
_entity.pdbx_description
1 polymer ?
#
loop_
_entity_poly.entity_id
_entity_poly.type
_entity_poly.pdbx_seq_one_letter_code
_entity_poly.pdbx_strand_id
1 'polypeptide(L)'
;MTQSKPLRIGLAGLGAVGLEVARHLTAGVPGLILAAIAVRDGEKARRALPQLDSIAIKPATALADDCDVVVECLPPALFREVAISAIDKGRIFMPLSVAQLLDNWDLVGRAKQKGARILPPTGALLGLDAVRAAAEGTVHSIKMTTRKPPGGLEGAPYLRERNITLVGLDKPLKLFEGTAREGARGFPTNVNVAAALSLAGIGPDRTRLEIWADPALTRNTHRIEVEADTARFTMRIEGVPSENPRTGRLVPLSTVAALRGLVSELKVGT
;
A
#
# COMPACT_ATOMS: atom_id res chain seq x y z
N MET A 1 24.56 -5.16 -25.65
CA MET A 1 23.53 -4.61 -24.82
C MET A 1 24.17 -4.16 -23.53
N THR A 2 24.27 -2.87 -23.26
CA THR A 2 24.80 -2.34 -22.01
C THR A 2 23.79 -2.70 -20.91
N GLN A 3 24.17 -3.60 -20.00
CA GLN A 3 23.36 -3.87 -18.81
C GLN A 3 23.24 -2.56 -18.03
N SER A 4 22.01 -2.04 -17.91
CA SER A 4 21.74 -0.90 -17.06
C SER A 4 22.09 -1.26 -15.62
N LYS A 5 22.70 -0.32 -14.88
CA LYS A 5 23.05 -0.53 -13.47
C LYS A 5 21.79 -0.92 -12.69
N PRO A 6 21.82 -2.00 -11.87
CA PRO A 6 20.68 -2.42 -11.09
C PRO A 6 20.16 -1.31 -10.17
N LEU A 7 18.84 -1.16 -10.04
CA LEU A 7 18.23 -0.24 -9.09
C LEU A 7 18.45 -0.72 -7.65
N ARG A 8 18.87 0.20 -6.81
CA ARG A 8 19.15 -0.02 -5.40
C ARG A 8 17.89 0.25 -4.57
N ILE A 9 17.40 -0.78 -3.90
CA ILE A 9 16.16 -0.75 -3.11
C ILE A 9 16.50 -0.59 -1.63
N GLY A 10 15.90 0.39 -0.99
CA GLY A 10 15.87 0.54 0.46
C GLY A 10 14.51 0.13 1.02
N LEU A 11 14.50 -0.77 2.03
CA LEU A 11 13.27 -1.17 2.71
C LEU A 11 13.20 -0.51 4.09
N ALA A 12 12.22 0.36 4.27
CA ALA A 12 11.91 0.95 5.55
C ALA A 12 10.88 0.07 6.29
N GLY A 13 11.36 -0.78 7.21
CA GLY A 13 10.55 -1.72 7.99
C GLY A 13 10.54 -3.15 7.43
N LEU A 14 10.72 -4.13 8.33
CA LEU A 14 10.63 -5.57 8.06
C LEU A 14 9.51 -6.23 8.88
N GLY A 15 8.33 -5.64 8.84
CA GLY A 15 7.09 -6.29 9.28
C GLY A 15 6.63 -7.37 8.30
N ALA A 16 5.41 -7.85 8.42
CA ALA A 16 4.87 -8.93 7.59
C ALA A 16 5.03 -8.69 6.07
N VAL A 17 4.88 -7.46 5.61
CA VAL A 17 5.06 -7.12 4.19
C VAL A 17 6.53 -6.93 3.83
N GLY A 18 7.26 -6.11 4.58
CA GLY A 18 8.65 -5.78 4.25
C GLY A 18 9.57 -7.00 4.31
N LEU A 19 9.34 -7.94 5.24
CA LEU A 19 10.11 -9.18 5.32
C LEU A 19 9.90 -10.05 4.08
N GLU A 20 8.68 -10.16 3.58
CA GLU A 20 8.39 -10.94 2.38
C GLU A 20 8.96 -10.29 1.12
N VAL A 21 8.89 -8.96 1.01
CA VAL A 21 9.57 -8.21 -0.07
C VAL A 21 11.08 -8.43 0.00
N ALA A 22 11.68 -8.40 1.20
CA ALA A 22 13.10 -8.66 1.39
C ALA A 22 13.49 -10.07 0.94
N ARG A 23 12.70 -11.10 1.27
CA ARG A 23 12.91 -12.49 0.81
C ARG A 23 12.97 -12.59 -0.70
N HIS A 24 12.02 -11.95 -1.39
CA HIS A 24 12.01 -11.94 -2.86
C HIS A 24 13.23 -11.23 -3.44
N LEU A 25 13.63 -10.08 -2.88
CA LEU A 25 14.78 -9.33 -3.36
C LEU A 25 16.09 -10.08 -3.12
N THR A 26 16.27 -10.73 -1.96
CA THR A 26 17.46 -11.51 -1.63
C THR A 26 17.53 -12.86 -2.38
N ALA A 27 16.39 -13.42 -2.77
CA ALA A 27 16.33 -14.58 -3.67
C ALA A 27 16.74 -14.23 -5.11
N GLY A 28 16.81 -12.95 -5.45
CA GLY A 28 17.24 -12.45 -6.74
C GLY A 28 16.08 -12.02 -7.65
N VAL A 29 16.02 -10.73 -7.93
CA VAL A 29 15.15 -10.16 -8.96
C VAL A 29 16.07 -9.44 -9.97
N PRO A 30 16.12 -9.87 -11.23
CA PRO A 30 16.99 -9.25 -12.23
C PRO A 30 16.79 -7.73 -12.28
N GLY A 31 17.89 -6.98 -12.29
CA GLY A 31 17.87 -5.52 -12.33
C GLY A 31 17.57 -4.83 -11.00
N LEU A 32 17.37 -5.57 -9.88
CA LEU A 32 17.13 -5.01 -8.55
C LEU A 32 18.13 -5.54 -7.52
N ILE A 33 18.55 -4.69 -6.58
CA ILE A 33 19.42 -5.05 -5.46
C ILE A 33 18.80 -4.50 -4.17
N LEU A 34 18.61 -5.34 -3.14
CA LEU A 34 18.33 -4.87 -1.80
C LEU A 34 19.62 -4.28 -1.22
N ALA A 35 19.69 -2.95 -1.16
CA ALA A 35 20.91 -2.22 -0.79
C ALA A 35 20.97 -1.86 0.70
N ALA A 36 19.84 -1.57 1.32
CA ALA A 36 19.75 -1.21 2.72
C ALA A 36 18.37 -1.51 3.29
N ILE A 37 18.33 -1.70 4.60
CA ILE A 37 17.09 -1.84 5.38
C ILE A 37 17.09 -0.87 6.56
N ALA A 38 15.91 -0.48 7.00
CA ALA A 38 15.72 0.26 8.24
C ALA A 38 14.83 -0.53 9.18
N VAL A 39 15.37 -0.91 10.33
CA VAL A 39 14.69 -1.72 11.35
C VAL A 39 15.09 -1.24 12.74
N ARG A 40 14.23 -1.48 13.73
CA ARG A 40 14.52 -1.18 15.13
C ARG A 40 15.48 -2.19 15.77
N ASP A 41 15.37 -3.46 15.37
CA ASP A 41 16.12 -4.58 15.89
C ASP A 41 16.75 -5.35 14.72
N GLY A 42 18.03 -5.07 14.50
CA GLY A 42 18.81 -5.66 13.40
C GLY A 42 19.07 -7.15 13.61
N GLU A 43 19.29 -7.58 14.86
CA GLU A 43 19.54 -9.00 15.17
C GLU A 43 18.29 -9.85 14.92
N LYS A 44 17.12 -9.35 15.35
CA LYS A 44 15.85 -10.01 15.06
C LYS A 44 15.62 -10.11 13.54
N ALA A 45 15.95 -9.06 12.79
CA ALA A 45 15.83 -9.06 11.35
C ALA A 45 16.73 -10.12 10.70
N ARG A 46 18.00 -10.21 11.10
CA ARG A 46 18.96 -11.21 10.59
C ARG A 46 18.55 -12.64 10.96
N ARG A 47 18.05 -12.87 12.17
CA ARG A 47 17.49 -14.19 12.55
C ARG A 47 16.30 -14.59 11.67
N ALA A 48 15.44 -13.64 11.32
CA ALA A 48 14.27 -13.89 10.45
C ALA A 48 14.66 -14.13 8.97
N LEU A 49 15.79 -13.55 8.53
CA LEU A 49 16.31 -13.66 7.17
C LEU A 49 17.84 -13.51 7.18
N PRO A 50 18.60 -14.64 7.30
CA PRO A 50 20.07 -14.62 7.36
C PRO A 50 20.75 -13.94 6.18
N GLN A 51 20.13 -13.94 5.00
CA GLN A 51 20.62 -13.24 3.82
C GLN A 51 20.80 -11.72 4.01
N LEU A 52 20.26 -11.17 5.11
CA LEU A 52 20.46 -9.75 5.47
C LEU A 52 21.83 -9.45 6.09
N ASP A 53 22.68 -10.44 6.36
CA ASP A 53 23.99 -10.22 6.98
C ASP A 53 24.90 -9.30 6.14
N SER A 54 24.77 -9.37 4.83
CA SER A 54 25.50 -8.49 3.87
C SER A 54 24.76 -7.17 3.57
N ILE A 55 23.57 -6.94 4.12
CA ILE A 55 22.75 -5.77 3.82
C ILE A 55 22.96 -4.70 4.90
N ALA A 56 23.19 -3.47 4.47
CA ALA A 56 23.37 -2.33 5.38
C ALA A 56 22.08 -2.04 6.18
N ILE A 57 22.23 -1.87 7.51
CA ILE A 57 21.16 -1.39 8.37
C ILE A 57 21.38 0.10 8.60
N LYS A 58 20.37 0.92 8.30
CA LYS A 58 20.42 2.39 8.36
C LYS A 58 19.18 2.97 9.05
N PRO A 59 19.25 4.21 9.56
CA PRO A 59 18.06 4.98 9.87
C PRO A 59 17.13 5.07 8.66
N ALA A 60 15.82 5.08 8.86
CA ALA A 60 14.86 5.08 7.75
C ALA A 60 15.01 6.30 6.83
N THR A 61 15.35 7.46 7.40
CA THR A 61 15.63 8.70 6.65
C THR A 61 16.96 8.69 5.88
N ALA A 62 17.89 7.81 6.23
CA ALA A 62 19.18 7.69 5.54
C ALA A 62 19.15 6.66 4.38
N LEU A 63 18.04 5.94 4.17
CA LEU A 63 17.91 4.98 3.05
C LEU A 63 18.08 5.67 1.69
N ALA A 64 17.53 6.87 1.56
CA ALA A 64 17.58 7.63 0.31
C ALA A 64 18.99 8.11 -0.10
N ASP A 65 20.00 8.00 0.78
CA ASP A 65 21.39 8.35 0.45
C ASP A 65 21.96 7.39 -0.58
N ASP A 66 21.66 6.10 -0.44
CA ASP A 66 22.27 5.03 -1.23
C ASP A 66 21.27 4.24 -2.07
N CYS A 67 19.96 4.56 -1.98
CA CYS A 67 18.93 3.82 -2.67
C CYS A 67 18.24 4.69 -3.72
N ASP A 68 17.87 4.07 -4.85
CA ASP A 68 17.12 4.71 -5.92
C ASP A 68 15.61 4.66 -5.66
N VAL A 69 15.18 3.62 -4.93
CA VAL A 69 13.80 3.39 -4.51
C VAL A 69 13.75 3.17 -3.01
N VAL A 70 12.88 3.90 -2.31
CA VAL A 70 12.60 3.69 -0.88
C VAL A 70 11.18 3.14 -0.75
N VAL A 71 11.08 1.88 -0.31
CA VAL A 71 9.80 1.22 -0.02
C VAL A 71 9.46 1.42 1.44
N GLU A 72 8.33 2.07 1.72
CA GLU A 72 7.88 2.36 3.08
C GLU A 72 6.90 1.28 3.55
N CYS A 73 7.28 0.56 4.62
CA CYS A 73 6.52 -0.48 5.31
C CYS A 73 6.45 -0.22 6.83
N LEU A 74 6.42 1.05 7.23
CA LEU A 74 6.53 1.51 8.62
C LEU A 74 5.16 1.78 9.25
N PRO A 75 5.10 1.95 10.58
CA PRO A 75 3.94 2.54 11.22
C PRO A 75 3.66 3.96 10.69
N PRO A 76 2.38 4.39 10.58
CA PRO A 76 1.98 5.69 10.02
C PRO A 76 2.72 6.91 10.57
N ALA A 77 3.09 6.89 11.86
CA ALA A 77 3.80 8.00 12.51
C ALA A 77 5.16 8.35 11.88
N LEU A 78 5.81 7.39 11.22
CA LEU A 78 7.12 7.59 10.57
C LEU A 78 7.01 7.88 9.07
N PHE A 79 5.81 7.81 8.52
CA PHE A 79 5.57 7.96 7.08
C PHE A 79 6.14 9.25 6.50
N ARG A 80 5.76 10.40 7.09
CA ARG A 80 6.09 11.72 6.54
C ARG A 80 7.59 11.99 6.51
N GLU A 81 8.29 11.60 7.55
CA GLU A 81 9.72 11.80 7.69
C GLU A 81 10.51 11.04 6.60
N VAL A 82 10.16 9.76 6.39
CA VAL A 82 10.78 8.93 5.37
C VAL A 82 10.41 9.40 3.96
N ALA A 83 9.15 9.81 3.75
CA ALA A 83 8.68 10.35 2.48
C ALA A 83 9.47 11.61 2.09
N ILE A 84 9.62 12.57 3.03
CA ILE A 84 10.38 13.82 2.80
C ILE A 84 11.82 13.48 2.42
N SER A 85 12.47 12.58 3.16
CA SER A 85 13.86 12.21 2.87
C SER A 85 14.04 11.61 1.48
N ALA A 86 13.16 10.70 1.07
CA ALA A 86 13.20 10.10 -0.26
C ALA A 86 12.92 11.12 -1.37
N ILE A 87 11.90 11.95 -1.17
CA ILE A 87 11.48 12.96 -2.14
C ILE A 87 12.54 14.04 -2.34
N ASP A 88 13.12 14.57 -1.27
CA ASP A 88 14.13 15.64 -1.36
C ASP A 88 15.39 15.23 -2.12
N LYS A 89 15.68 13.94 -2.14
CA LYS A 89 16.81 13.35 -2.89
C LYS A 89 16.43 12.89 -4.30
N GLY A 90 15.23 13.23 -4.78
CA GLY A 90 14.77 12.89 -6.13
C GLY A 90 14.52 11.38 -6.32
N ARG A 91 14.30 10.62 -5.23
CA ARG A 91 14.15 9.16 -5.30
C ARG A 91 12.72 8.74 -5.65
N ILE A 92 12.55 7.47 -6.01
CA ILE A 92 11.21 6.87 -6.08
C ILE A 92 10.81 6.50 -4.66
N PHE A 93 9.75 7.12 -4.17
CA PHE A 93 9.12 6.76 -2.90
C PHE A 93 7.95 5.82 -3.17
N MET A 94 8.01 4.61 -2.62
CA MET A 94 6.98 3.57 -2.79
C MET A 94 6.28 3.31 -1.45
N PRO A 95 5.21 4.05 -1.13
CA PRO A 95 4.49 3.90 0.13
C PRO A 95 3.55 2.69 0.10
N LEU A 96 3.55 1.89 1.18
CA LEU A 96 2.51 0.91 1.44
C LEU A 96 1.43 1.47 2.37
N SER A 97 1.76 2.50 3.14
CA SER A 97 0.81 3.27 3.95
C SER A 97 0.09 4.33 3.10
N VAL A 98 -0.55 3.90 1.99
CA VAL A 98 -1.11 4.79 0.95
C VAL A 98 -2.12 5.78 1.52
N ALA A 99 -2.89 5.40 2.55
CA ALA A 99 -3.85 6.28 3.23
C ALA A 99 -3.18 7.54 3.81
N GLN A 100 -1.90 7.47 4.18
CA GLN A 100 -1.16 8.62 4.70
C GLN A 100 -0.95 9.71 3.65
N LEU A 101 -0.96 9.39 2.36
CA LEU A 101 -0.87 10.40 1.29
C LEU A 101 -2.07 11.35 1.30
N LEU A 102 -3.24 10.90 1.76
CA LEU A 102 -4.46 11.72 1.74
C LEU A 102 -4.35 12.95 2.66
N ASP A 103 -3.64 12.82 3.78
CA ASP A 103 -3.40 13.90 4.74
C ASP A 103 -2.02 14.57 4.54
N ASN A 104 -1.18 14.05 3.62
CA ASN A 104 0.14 14.58 3.28
C ASN A 104 0.24 14.91 1.79
N TRP A 105 -0.81 15.52 1.22
CA TRP A 105 -0.89 15.80 -0.22
C TRP A 105 0.15 16.78 -0.74
N ASP A 106 0.68 17.63 0.14
CA ASP A 106 1.81 18.52 -0.13
C ASP A 106 3.06 17.77 -0.65
N LEU A 107 3.23 16.50 -0.26
CA LEU A 107 4.32 15.66 -0.74
C LEU A 107 4.28 15.42 -2.26
N VAL A 108 3.10 15.44 -2.87
CA VAL A 108 2.95 15.28 -4.34
C VAL A 108 3.54 16.50 -5.06
N GLY A 109 3.21 17.72 -4.58
CA GLY A 109 3.79 18.96 -5.09
C GLY A 109 5.31 19.02 -4.87
N ARG A 110 5.77 18.59 -3.68
CA ARG A 110 7.19 18.50 -3.35
C ARG A 110 7.94 17.52 -4.26
N ALA A 111 7.35 16.36 -4.55
CA ALA A 111 7.92 15.36 -5.46
C ALA A 111 8.11 15.95 -6.87
N LYS A 112 7.13 16.68 -7.39
CA LYS A 112 7.24 17.38 -8.68
C LYS A 112 8.42 18.37 -8.68
N GLN A 113 8.58 19.17 -7.62
CA GLN A 113 9.66 20.15 -7.50
C GLN A 113 11.06 19.52 -7.42
N LYS A 114 11.16 18.33 -6.82
CA LYS A 114 12.42 17.60 -6.60
C LYS A 114 12.75 16.58 -7.68
N GLY A 115 11.90 16.42 -8.70
CA GLY A 115 12.07 15.37 -9.72
C GLY A 115 11.91 13.95 -9.16
N ALA A 116 11.30 13.82 -7.97
CA ALA A 116 11.00 12.54 -7.35
C ALA A 116 9.69 11.95 -7.88
N ARG A 117 9.47 10.65 -7.63
CA ARG A 117 8.22 9.99 -7.95
C ARG A 117 7.63 9.32 -6.71
N ILE A 118 6.31 9.46 -6.53
CA ILE A 118 5.56 8.69 -5.53
C ILE A 118 4.83 7.59 -6.29
N LEU A 119 5.11 6.33 -5.96
CA LEU A 119 4.62 5.16 -6.69
C LEU A 119 3.98 4.15 -5.72
N PRO A 120 2.74 4.35 -5.28
CA PRO A 120 2.02 3.36 -4.50
C PRO A 120 1.80 2.09 -5.33
N PRO A 121 2.15 0.89 -4.83
CA PRO A 121 1.81 -0.35 -5.52
C PRO A 121 0.30 -0.62 -5.42
N THR A 122 -0.21 -1.53 -6.25
CA THR A 122 -1.62 -1.92 -6.26
C THR A 122 -2.11 -2.44 -4.90
N GLY A 123 -1.21 -3.01 -4.10
CA GLY A 123 -1.53 -3.52 -2.77
C GLY A 123 -2.40 -4.78 -2.83
N ALA A 124 -3.47 -4.79 -2.05
CA ALA A 124 -4.43 -5.90 -2.01
C ALA A 124 -5.62 -5.68 -2.97
N LEU A 125 -5.47 -4.83 -3.98
CA LEU A 125 -6.52 -4.49 -4.93
C LEU A 125 -6.22 -5.06 -6.32
N LEU A 126 -7.13 -4.83 -7.28
CA LEU A 126 -6.97 -5.15 -8.70
C LEU A 126 -7.53 -4.00 -9.55
N GLY A 127 -7.21 -3.99 -10.84
CA GLY A 127 -7.85 -3.14 -11.85
C GLY A 127 -7.64 -1.63 -11.66
N LEU A 128 -6.60 -1.19 -10.93
CA LEU A 128 -6.30 0.25 -10.82
C LEU A 128 -5.93 0.85 -12.17
N ASP A 129 -5.40 0.06 -13.09
CA ASP A 129 -5.15 0.43 -14.48
C ASP A 129 -6.45 0.74 -15.23
N ALA A 130 -7.48 -0.11 -15.09
CA ALA A 130 -8.80 0.14 -15.68
C ALA A 130 -9.47 1.41 -15.09
N VAL A 131 -9.34 1.61 -13.78
CA VAL A 131 -9.84 2.83 -13.11
C VAL A 131 -9.12 4.09 -13.62
N ARG A 132 -7.79 4.03 -13.77
CA ARG A 132 -7.00 5.14 -14.32
C ARG A 132 -7.36 5.43 -15.76
N ALA A 133 -7.54 4.39 -16.58
CA ALA A 133 -7.97 4.57 -17.97
C ALA A 133 -9.36 5.21 -18.05
N ALA A 134 -10.33 4.80 -17.23
CA ALA A 134 -11.64 5.42 -17.15
C ALA A 134 -11.56 6.88 -16.67
N ALA A 135 -10.60 7.20 -15.80
CA ALA A 135 -10.43 8.56 -15.25
C ALA A 135 -9.81 9.56 -16.25
N GLU A 136 -9.27 9.10 -17.38
CA GLU A 136 -8.93 9.99 -18.51
C GLU A 136 -10.18 10.56 -19.22
N GLY A 137 -11.35 9.91 -19.06
CA GLY A 137 -12.67 10.39 -19.45
C GLY A 137 -13.46 10.93 -18.26
N THR A 138 -14.79 10.82 -18.31
CA THR A 138 -15.68 11.27 -17.24
C THR A 138 -16.12 10.09 -16.38
N VAL A 139 -15.65 10.02 -15.14
CA VAL A 139 -16.14 9.06 -14.16
C VAL A 139 -17.26 9.68 -13.33
N HIS A 140 -18.43 9.07 -13.38
CA HIS A 140 -19.62 9.51 -12.66
C HIS A 140 -19.59 9.09 -11.19
N SER A 141 -19.20 7.83 -10.91
CA SER A 141 -19.09 7.34 -9.54
C SER A 141 -18.06 6.23 -9.40
N ILE A 142 -17.43 6.17 -8.23
CA ILE A 142 -16.63 5.05 -7.75
C ILE A 142 -17.13 4.71 -6.35
N LYS A 143 -17.50 3.44 -6.16
CA LYS A 143 -17.89 2.90 -4.86
C LYS A 143 -17.08 1.67 -4.54
N MET A 144 -16.59 1.60 -3.31
CA MET A 144 -15.92 0.42 -2.76
C MET A 144 -16.68 -0.09 -1.53
N THR A 145 -17.02 -1.36 -1.54
CA THR A 145 -17.53 -2.07 -0.38
C THR A 145 -16.46 -3.03 0.13
N THR A 146 -15.97 -2.79 1.34
CA THR A 146 -14.99 -3.62 2.01
C THR A 146 -15.69 -4.44 3.09
N ARG A 147 -15.56 -5.77 3.04
CA ARG A 147 -16.02 -6.68 4.10
C ARG A 147 -14.84 -7.43 4.68
N LYS A 148 -14.78 -7.50 6.00
CA LYS A 148 -13.68 -8.16 6.72
C LYS A 148 -14.20 -9.00 7.87
N PRO A 149 -13.49 -10.08 8.23
CA PRO A 149 -13.70 -10.74 9.51
C PRO A 149 -13.55 -9.71 10.65
N PRO A 150 -14.33 -9.83 11.75
CA PRO A 150 -14.32 -8.86 12.86
C PRO A 150 -12.91 -8.57 13.41
N GLY A 151 -12.09 -9.58 13.64
CA GLY A 151 -10.71 -9.42 14.16
C GLY A 151 -9.79 -8.55 13.30
N GLY A 152 -10.07 -8.40 11.99
CA GLY A 152 -9.32 -7.53 11.10
C GLY A 152 -9.62 -6.04 11.29
N LEU A 153 -10.68 -5.70 12.02
CA LEU A 153 -11.17 -4.32 12.24
C LEU A 153 -11.03 -3.87 13.70
N GLU A 154 -10.75 -4.79 14.62
CA GLU A 154 -10.57 -4.49 16.03
C GLU A 154 -9.51 -3.42 16.27
N GLY A 155 -9.79 -2.54 17.25
CA GLY A 155 -8.89 -1.45 17.62
C GLY A 155 -8.87 -0.26 16.65
N ALA A 156 -9.73 -0.23 15.62
CA ALA A 156 -9.87 0.94 14.78
C ALA A 156 -10.36 2.17 15.59
N PRO A 157 -9.79 3.37 15.37
CA PRO A 157 -10.22 4.59 16.07
C PRO A 157 -11.73 4.82 15.99
N TYR A 158 -12.31 4.63 14.83
CA TYR A 158 -13.76 4.79 14.61
C TYR A 158 -14.62 3.94 15.53
N LEU A 159 -14.22 2.68 15.81
CA LEU A 159 -14.95 1.79 16.70
C LEU A 159 -14.84 2.24 18.16
N ARG A 160 -13.62 2.65 18.58
CA ARG A 160 -13.38 3.14 19.95
C ARG A 160 -14.15 4.41 20.26
N GLU A 161 -14.12 5.39 19.36
CA GLU A 161 -14.82 6.68 19.52
C GLU A 161 -16.35 6.52 19.63
N ARG A 162 -16.90 5.45 19.04
CA ARG A 162 -18.34 5.16 19.03
C ARG A 162 -18.75 4.03 19.97
N ASN A 163 -17.82 3.50 20.76
CA ASN A 163 -18.05 2.37 21.67
C ASN A 163 -18.65 1.15 20.95
N ILE A 164 -18.26 0.89 19.71
CA ILE A 164 -18.73 -0.26 18.94
C ILE A 164 -17.85 -1.47 19.27
N THR A 165 -18.47 -2.53 19.79
CA THR A 165 -17.84 -3.84 20.00
C THR A 165 -18.20 -4.80 18.87
N LEU A 166 -17.22 -5.62 18.46
CA LEU A 166 -17.40 -6.68 17.49
C LEU A 166 -17.41 -8.07 18.14
N VAL A 167 -17.26 -8.11 19.48
CA VAL A 167 -17.31 -9.37 20.25
C VAL A 167 -18.73 -9.92 20.22
N GLY A 168 -18.87 -11.22 19.87
CA GLY A 168 -20.17 -11.88 19.79
C GLY A 168 -21.00 -11.50 18.55
N LEU A 169 -20.40 -10.82 17.55
CA LEU A 169 -21.09 -10.50 16.31
C LEU A 169 -21.47 -11.79 15.56
N ASP A 170 -22.77 -12.01 15.33
CA ASP A 170 -23.34 -13.19 14.66
C ASP A 170 -23.81 -12.94 13.23
N LYS A 171 -23.96 -11.66 12.85
CA LYS A 171 -24.43 -11.22 11.52
C LYS A 171 -23.57 -10.10 10.96
N PRO A 172 -23.54 -9.91 9.63
CA PRO A 172 -22.82 -8.78 9.03
C PRO A 172 -23.32 -7.44 9.57
N LEU A 173 -22.38 -6.59 9.99
CA LEU A 173 -22.63 -5.24 10.51
C LEU A 173 -21.95 -4.20 9.63
N LYS A 174 -22.72 -3.23 9.10
CA LYS A 174 -22.14 -2.05 8.44
C LYS A 174 -21.61 -1.10 9.51
N LEU A 175 -20.31 -0.88 9.51
CA LEU A 175 -19.61 -0.03 10.47
C LEU A 175 -19.49 1.40 9.97
N PHE A 176 -19.26 1.57 8.67
CA PHE A 176 -18.98 2.88 8.09
C PHE A 176 -19.56 3.01 6.68
N GLU A 177 -20.04 4.20 6.39
CA GLU A 177 -20.39 4.66 5.05
C GLU A 177 -20.00 6.14 4.93
N GLY A 178 -19.22 6.49 3.89
CA GLY A 178 -18.74 7.85 3.69
C GLY A 178 -17.78 7.93 2.50
N THR A 179 -16.92 8.93 2.53
CA THR A 179 -15.85 9.10 1.54
C THR A 179 -14.62 8.28 1.91
N ALA A 180 -13.74 8.01 0.93
CA ALA A 180 -12.46 7.34 1.20
C ALA A 180 -11.59 8.14 2.17
N ARG A 181 -11.64 9.49 2.15
CA ARG A 181 -10.92 10.35 3.10
C ARG A 181 -11.44 10.18 4.53
N GLU A 182 -12.74 10.21 4.73
CA GLU A 182 -13.33 9.98 6.06
C GLU A 182 -13.02 8.57 6.58
N GLY A 183 -13.08 7.57 5.70
CA GLY A 183 -12.69 6.20 6.03
C GLY A 183 -11.22 6.09 6.45
N ALA A 184 -10.31 6.82 5.80
CA ALA A 184 -8.88 6.84 6.14
C ALA A 184 -8.64 7.35 7.57
N ARG A 185 -9.38 8.36 8.00
CA ARG A 185 -9.29 8.89 9.37
C ARG A 185 -9.81 7.90 10.42
N GLY A 186 -10.94 7.26 10.13
CA GLY A 186 -11.56 6.31 11.07
C GLY A 186 -10.86 4.95 11.13
N PHE A 187 -10.24 4.52 10.03
CA PHE A 187 -9.64 3.19 9.86
C PHE A 187 -8.24 3.26 9.21
N PRO A 188 -7.28 4.00 9.76
CA PRO A 188 -6.02 4.36 9.08
C PRO A 188 -5.16 3.16 8.64
N THR A 189 -5.30 2.00 9.28
CA THR A 189 -4.55 0.78 8.93
C THR A 189 -5.34 -0.18 8.03
N ASN A 190 -6.60 0.13 7.72
CA ASN A 190 -7.52 -0.78 7.05
C ASN A 190 -7.96 -0.33 5.64
N VAL A 191 -7.64 0.90 5.24
CA VAL A 191 -8.21 1.54 4.04
C VAL A 191 -7.16 1.97 3.00
N ASN A 192 -5.93 1.44 3.09
CA ASN A 192 -4.90 1.69 2.06
C ASN A 192 -5.41 1.34 0.65
N VAL A 193 -6.23 0.30 0.53
CA VAL A 193 -6.87 -0.09 -0.74
C VAL A 193 -7.87 0.94 -1.26
N ALA A 194 -8.69 1.54 -0.36
CA ALA A 194 -9.62 2.60 -0.74
C ALA A 194 -8.89 3.90 -1.09
N ALA A 195 -7.79 4.20 -0.38
CA ALA A 195 -6.92 5.31 -0.72
C ALA A 195 -6.30 5.12 -2.12
N ALA A 196 -5.72 3.95 -2.40
CA ALA A 196 -5.15 3.65 -3.71
C ALA A 196 -6.19 3.75 -4.84
N LEU A 197 -7.39 3.21 -4.63
CA LEU A 197 -8.52 3.32 -5.57
C LEU A 197 -8.89 4.78 -5.83
N SER A 198 -9.01 5.58 -4.78
CA SER A 198 -9.38 6.99 -4.89
C SER A 198 -8.34 7.82 -5.63
N LEU A 199 -7.05 7.53 -5.41
CA LEU A 199 -5.95 8.20 -6.09
C LEU A 199 -5.82 7.78 -7.56
N ALA A 200 -6.23 6.55 -7.89
CA ALA A 200 -6.29 6.09 -9.27
C ALA A 200 -7.48 6.67 -10.05
N GLY A 201 -8.54 7.08 -9.35
CA GLY A 201 -9.81 7.51 -9.94
C GLY A 201 -10.12 9.00 -9.71
N ILE A 202 -11.23 9.27 -9.03
CA ILE A 202 -11.84 10.60 -8.91
C ILE A 202 -11.52 11.35 -7.61
N GLY A 203 -10.54 10.89 -6.90
CA GLY A 203 -10.09 11.49 -5.64
C GLY A 203 -10.83 10.99 -4.40
N PRO A 204 -10.25 11.21 -3.21
CA PRO A 204 -10.73 10.61 -1.97
C PRO A 204 -12.06 11.19 -1.45
N ASP A 205 -12.43 12.38 -1.89
CA ASP A 205 -13.66 13.06 -1.46
C ASP A 205 -14.88 12.66 -2.30
N ARG A 206 -14.65 12.13 -3.51
CA ARG A 206 -15.70 11.64 -4.42
C ARG A 206 -15.82 10.12 -4.43
N THR A 207 -14.79 9.38 -4.02
CA THR A 207 -14.82 7.92 -3.92
C THR A 207 -15.58 7.51 -2.67
N ARG A 208 -16.67 6.76 -2.84
CA ARG A 208 -17.52 6.25 -1.74
C ARG A 208 -16.95 4.95 -1.18
N LEU A 209 -17.03 4.81 0.13
CA LEU A 209 -16.52 3.64 0.86
C LEU A 209 -17.55 3.14 1.87
N GLU A 210 -17.83 1.84 1.82
CA GLU A 210 -18.50 1.11 2.89
C GLU A 210 -17.54 0.12 3.54
N ILE A 211 -17.59 0.03 4.88
CA ILE A 211 -16.83 -0.95 5.65
C ILE A 211 -17.80 -1.79 6.49
N TRP A 212 -17.68 -3.11 6.35
CA TRP A 212 -18.50 -4.08 7.03
C TRP A 212 -17.65 -5.05 7.84
N ALA A 213 -18.05 -5.34 9.06
CA ALA A 213 -17.62 -6.53 9.80
C ALA A 213 -18.55 -7.68 9.43
N ASP A 214 -17.99 -8.81 9.01
CA ASP A 214 -18.77 -9.97 8.58
C ASP A 214 -18.18 -11.24 9.19
N PRO A 215 -18.86 -11.84 10.21
CA PRO A 215 -18.35 -13.00 10.92
C PRO A 215 -18.34 -14.29 10.07
N ALA A 216 -19.09 -14.34 8.97
CA ALA A 216 -19.10 -15.48 8.07
C ALA A 216 -17.87 -15.52 7.14
N LEU A 217 -17.09 -14.43 7.08
CA LEU A 217 -15.92 -14.36 6.21
C LEU A 217 -14.66 -14.84 6.90
N THR A 218 -13.84 -15.57 6.14
CA THR A 218 -12.46 -15.92 6.49
C THR A 218 -11.42 -15.11 5.71
N ARG A 219 -11.88 -14.29 4.75
CA ARG A 219 -11.04 -13.50 3.84
C ARG A 219 -11.53 -12.05 3.77
N ASN A 220 -10.59 -11.12 3.64
CA ASN A 220 -10.93 -9.75 3.29
C ASN A 220 -11.51 -9.72 1.87
N THR A 221 -12.71 -9.19 1.71
CA THR A 221 -13.40 -9.07 0.42
C THR A 221 -13.54 -7.59 0.07
N HIS A 222 -13.15 -7.23 -1.16
CA HIS A 222 -13.34 -5.90 -1.70
C HIS A 222 -14.15 -5.98 -2.98
N ARG A 223 -15.23 -5.24 -3.07
CA ARG A 223 -16.03 -5.01 -4.28
C ARG A 223 -15.91 -3.56 -4.67
N ILE A 224 -15.57 -3.32 -5.94
CA ILE A 224 -15.43 -1.99 -6.53
C ILE A 224 -16.43 -1.90 -7.66
N GLU A 225 -17.16 -0.80 -7.71
CA GLU A 225 -18.14 -0.49 -8.75
C GLU A 225 -17.76 0.87 -9.34
N VAL A 226 -17.56 0.90 -10.66
CA VAL A 226 -17.19 2.11 -11.41
C VAL A 226 -18.24 2.36 -12.48
N GLU A 227 -18.72 3.59 -12.52
CA GLU A 227 -19.61 4.12 -13.55
C GLU A 227 -18.91 5.28 -14.26
N ALA A 228 -18.64 5.15 -15.55
CA ALA A 228 -17.99 6.15 -16.36
C ALA A 228 -18.71 6.27 -17.72
N ASP A 229 -18.44 7.34 -18.45
CA ASP A 229 -18.94 7.55 -19.82
C ASP A 229 -18.42 6.49 -20.80
N THR A 230 -17.25 5.93 -20.53
CA THR A 230 -16.58 4.94 -21.39
C THR A 230 -16.93 3.50 -21.05
N ALA A 231 -17.23 3.20 -19.79
CA ALA A 231 -17.52 1.85 -19.31
C ALA A 231 -18.19 1.84 -17.95
N ARG A 232 -19.01 0.79 -17.72
CA ARG A 232 -19.44 0.37 -16.38
C ARG A 232 -18.78 -0.97 -16.08
N PHE A 233 -18.14 -1.09 -14.92
CA PHE A 233 -17.53 -2.34 -14.51
C PHE A 233 -17.56 -2.56 -13.00
N THR A 234 -17.56 -3.83 -12.62
CA THR A 234 -17.47 -4.28 -11.23
C THR A 234 -16.27 -5.21 -11.09
N MET A 235 -15.48 -4.99 -10.06
CA MET A 235 -14.35 -5.85 -9.70
C MET A 235 -14.56 -6.40 -8.30
N ARG A 236 -14.19 -7.67 -8.08
CA ARG A 236 -14.23 -8.30 -6.75
C ARG A 236 -12.93 -9.04 -6.50
N ILE A 237 -12.41 -8.92 -5.30
CA ILE A 237 -11.25 -9.67 -4.84
C ILE A 237 -11.51 -10.21 -3.43
N GLU A 238 -11.08 -11.46 -3.21
CA GLU A 238 -11.10 -12.15 -1.92
C GLU A 238 -9.67 -12.47 -1.53
N GLY A 239 -9.08 -11.59 -0.71
CA GLY A 239 -7.68 -11.68 -0.34
C GLY A 239 -7.44 -12.76 0.70
N VAL A 240 -6.50 -13.67 0.45
CA VAL A 240 -6.04 -14.62 1.46
C VAL A 240 -5.27 -13.84 2.53
N PRO A 241 -5.65 -13.93 3.82
CA PRO A 241 -4.95 -13.24 4.90
C PRO A 241 -3.50 -13.75 5.02
N SER A 242 -2.59 -12.86 5.41
CA SER A 242 -1.24 -13.22 5.86
C SER A 242 -1.29 -13.61 7.35
N GLU A 243 -0.13 -13.87 7.96
CA GLU A 243 -0.01 -14.03 9.42
C GLU A 243 -0.53 -12.81 10.19
N ASN A 244 -0.45 -11.62 9.59
CA ASN A 244 -1.13 -10.42 10.09
C ASN A 244 -2.52 -10.33 9.46
N PRO A 245 -3.62 -10.50 10.22
CA PRO A 245 -4.99 -10.51 9.70
C PRO A 245 -5.42 -9.18 9.04
N ARG A 246 -4.67 -8.10 9.27
CA ARG A 246 -4.91 -6.79 8.64
C ARG A 246 -4.36 -6.70 7.23
N THR A 247 -3.48 -7.65 6.83
CA THR A 247 -2.75 -7.61 5.55
C THR A 247 -3.02 -8.89 4.75
N GLY A 248 -3.27 -8.75 3.46
CA GLY A 248 -3.39 -9.90 2.54
C GLY A 248 -2.03 -10.33 1.97
N ARG A 249 -1.91 -11.61 1.61
CA ARG A 249 -0.70 -12.18 0.98
C ARG A 249 -0.35 -11.54 -0.37
N LEU A 250 -1.30 -10.89 -1.02
CA LEU A 250 -1.07 -10.22 -2.30
C LEU A 250 -0.22 -8.94 -2.16
N VAL A 251 -0.27 -8.25 -1.00
CA VAL A 251 0.40 -6.96 -0.81
C VAL A 251 1.91 -7.01 -1.07
N PRO A 252 2.69 -7.91 -0.45
CA PRO A 252 4.12 -8.00 -0.76
C PRO A 252 4.39 -8.37 -2.22
N LEU A 253 3.58 -9.26 -2.81
CA LEU A 253 3.74 -9.68 -4.20
C LEU A 253 3.47 -8.54 -5.17
N SER A 254 2.44 -7.73 -4.94
CA SER A 254 2.18 -6.53 -5.75
C SER A 254 3.29 -5.49 -5.63
N THR A 255 3.94 -5.40 -4.47
CA THR A 255 5.11 -4.54 -4.27
C THR A 255 6.30 -5.03 -5.09
N VAL A 256 6.59 -6.33 -5.06
CA VAL A 256 7.64 -6.94 -5.90
C VAL A 256 7.34 -6.76 -7.38
N ALA A 257 6.08 -6.95 -7.80
CA ALA A 257 5.65 -6.73 -9.17
C ALA A 257 5.85 -5.27 -9.62
N ALA A 258 5.50 -4.29 -8.75
CA ALA A 258 5.73 -2.88 -9.02
C ALA A 258 7.23 -2.54 -9.16
N LEU A 259 8.08 -3.10 -8.28
CA LEU A 259 9.54 -2.94 -8.36
C LEU A 259 10.08 -3.57 -9.66
N ARG A 260 9.66 -4.79 -10.00
CA ARG A 260 10.04 -5.46 -11.25
C ARG A 260 9.63 -4.64 -12.47
N GLY A 261 8.45 -4.01 -12.47
CA GLY A 261 7.99 -3.15 -13.55
C GLY A 261 8.84 -1.89 -13.77
N LEU A 262 9.73 -1.53 -12.83
CA LEU A 262 10.69 -0.43 -13.03
C LEU A 262 11.89 -0.81 -13.90
N VAL A 263 12.19 -2.10 -14.02
CA VAL A 263 13.38 -2.62 -14.71
C VAL A 263 13.04 -3.61 -15.83
N SER A 264 11.78 -3.95 -16.02
CA SER A 264 11.32 -4.88 -17.05
C SER A 264 11.22 -4.21 -18.41
N GLU A 265 11.69 -4.88 -19.46
CA GLU A 265 11.56 -4.47 -20.86
C GLU A 265 10.11 -4.57 -21.35
N LEU A 266 9.34 -5.53 -20.84
CA LEU A 266 7.92 -5.70 -21.13
C LEU A 266 7.10 -5.26 -19.91
N LYS A 267 6.22 -4.30 -20.12
CA LYS A 267 5.24 -3.84 -19.15
C LYS A 267 3.84 -4.07 -19.71
N VAL A 268 2.96 -4.68 -18.92
CA VAL A 268 1.55 -4.89 -19.24
C VAL A 268 0.69 -4.10 -18.24
N GLY A 269 -0.32 -3.45 -18.75
CA GLY A 269 -1.11 -2.48 -18.00
C GLY A 269 -0.46 -1.08 -17.98
N THR A 270 -1.17 -0.12 -17.40
CA THR A 270 -0.74 1.31 -17.38
C THR A 270 0.06 1.64 -16.14
#